data_56653e931520352f970c970a5a8fe1a9
#
_entry.id   56653e931520352f970c970a5a8fe1a9
#
_cell.length_a   1.000
_cell.length_b   1.000
_cell.length_c   1.000
_cell.angle_alpha   90.00
_cell.angle_beta   90.00
_cell.angle_gamma   90.00
#
_symmetry.space_group_name_H-M   'P 1'
#
loop_
_entity.id
_entity.type
_entity.pdbx_description
1 polymer ?
#
loop_
_entity_poly.entity_id
_entity_poly.type
_entity_poly.pdbx_seq_one_letter_code
_entity_poly.pdbx_strand_id
1 'polypeptide(L)'
;ADLVINSVHKTLPALTQTALLHVQGPRVCRTRLRRYLGIYQSSSPSYVFMAGIDRCIGLLEQQGTELFEGFVQRLERLRTSLSDLKKLHLVDGNEDGLQAFDYDRSKLVISTEESGMTGAQLSNLLRIRYHLEMEMDAPQYVTAITTIGDTKEGLARLGRALSEIDAELTQNHKNSRLDQKKNRFPEEERMPEKTSPDLAVLMADGGEEVLSIAQAEDAGKRTVRLEESGGLVSGEFVYLYPPGIPFLAPGERIPKRLPEQLARCRELGLQLQGMADYTGEKIQVIES
;
A
#
# COMPACT_ATOMS: atom_id res chain seq x y z
N ALA A 1 -22.38 -0.60 9.66
CA ALA A 1 -21.36 -0.13 10.61
C ALA A 1 -21.92 1.03 11.43
N ASP A 2 -21.48 1.17 12.70
CA ASP A 2 -21.94 2.24 13.59
C ASP A 2 -21.14 3.52 13.41
N LEU A 3 -19.90 3.39 12.99
CA LEU A 3 -18.97 4.45 12.68
C LEU A 3 -18.24 4.14 11.38
N VAL A 4 -18.19 5.08 10.44
CA VAL A 4 -17.44 4.96 9.20
C VAL A 4 -16.70 6.26 8.91
N ILE A 5 -15.41 6.15 8.57
CA ILE A 5 -14.60 7.27 8.11
C ILE A 5 -14.29 7.05 6.63
N ASN A 6 -14.69 7.99 5.80
CA ASN A 6 -14.42 7.97 4.36
C ASN A 6 -13.43 9.08 3.99
N SER A 7 -12.31 8.73 3.40
CA SER A 7 -11.42 9.68 2.72
C SER A 7 -12.06 10.11 1.40
N VAL A 8 -12.78 11.20 1.41
CA VAL A 8 -13.56 11.67 0.24
C VAL A 8 -12.63 11.97 -0.95
N HIS A 9 -11.45 12.48 -0.66
CA HIS A 9 -10.45 12.86 -1.67
C HIS A 9 -9.79 11.68 -2.41
N LYS A 10 -9.91 10.44 -1.91
CA LYS A 10 -9.27 9.29 -2.57
C LYS A 10 -10.11 8.69 -3.69
N THR A 11 -11.43 8.67 -3.52
CA THR A 11 -12.34 7.98 -4.44
C THR A 11 -13.44 8.86 -5.02
N LEU A 12 -13.61 10.06 -4.48
CA LEU A 12 -14.60 11.04 -4.93
C LEU A 12 -13.91 12.37 -5.27
N PRO A 13 -14.56 13.23 -6.10
CA PRO A 13 -13.95 14.47 -6.57
C PRO A 13 -13.96 15.58 -5.53
N ALA A 14 -13.25 15.37 -4.43
CA ALA A 14 -13.02 16.35 -3.37
C ALA A 14 -11.52 16.66 -3.23
N LEU A 15 -11.20 17.77 -2.57
CA LEU A 15 -9.82 18.19 -2.36
C LEU A 15 -9.10 17.26 -1.36
N THR A 16 -7.80 17.12 -1.51
CA THR A 16 -6.91 16.38 -0.58
C THR A 16 -7.16 16.80 0.87
N GLN A 17 -6.99 15.86 1.81
CA GLN A 17 -7.21 16.00 3.26
C GLN A 17 -8.69 16.06 3.68
N THR A 18 -9.64 15.90 2.77
CA THR A 18 -11.05 15.88 3.11
C THR A 18 -11.51 14.48 3.52
N ALA A 19 -12.30 14.41 4.57
CA ALA A 19 -12.90 13.16 5.05
C ALA A 19 -14.29 13.41 5.61
N LEU A 20 -15.12 12.38 5.61
CA LEU A 20 -16.43 12.37 6.26
C LEU A 20 -16.46 11.31 7.36
N LEU A 21 -17.04 11.66 8.49
CA LEU A 21 -17.33 10.74 9.58
C LEU A 21 -18.84 10.50 9.66
N HIS A 22 -19.22 9.28 9.36
CA HIS A 22 -20.62 8.84 9.46
C HIS A 22 -20.86 8.16 10.79
N VAL A 23 -21.95 8.49 11.45
CA VAL A 23 -22.34 7.92 12.75
C VAL A 23 -23.77 7.43 12.68
N GLN A 24 -23.98 6.13 12.84
CA GLN A 24 -25.28 5.49 12.73
C GLN A 24 -25.64 4.74 14.01
N GLY A 25 -26.94 4.71 14.33
CA GLY A 25 -27.48 3.95 15.44
C GLY A 25 -27.14 4.52 16.83
N PRO A 26 -27.54 3.80 17.91
CA PRO A 26 -27.42 4.24 19.29
C PRO A 26 -26.16 3.79 20.01
N ARG A 27 -25.35 2.88 19.43
CA ARG A 27 -24.19 2.29 20.10
C ARG A 27 -23.04 3.27 20.31
N VAL A 28 -22.96 4.34 19.50
CA VAL A 28 -21.92 5.36 19.61
C VAL A 28 -22.39 6.52 20.46
N CYS A 29 -21.68 6.81 21.54
CA CYS A 29 -21.91 7.98 22.37
C CYS A 29 -21.51 9.26 21.63
N ARG A 30 -22.47 9.94 21.01
CA ARG A 30 -22.24 11.12 20.17
C ARG A 30 -21.64 12.30 20.92
N THR A 31 -21.96 12.45 22.22
CA THR A 31 -21.39 13.50 23.08
C THR A 31 -19.90 13.27 23.30
N ARG A 32 -19.50 12.03 23.58
CA ARG A 32 -18.08 11.65 23.73
C ARG A 32 -17.33 11.81 22.41
N LEU A 33 -17.92 11.39 21.32
CA LEU A 33 -17.34 11.55 19.98
C LEU A 33 -17.09 13.03 19.64
N ARG A 34 -18.09 13.90 19.83
CA ARG A 34 -17.94 15.35 19.60
C ARG A 34 -16.84 15.97 20.45
N ARG A 35 -16.71 15.54 21.71
CA ARG A 35 -15.63 16.01 22.59
C ARG A 35 -14.25 15.67 22.00
N TYR A 36 -14.04 14.44 21.54
CA TYR A 36 -12.77 14.04 20.94
C TYR A 36 -12.52 14.73 19.60
N LEU A 37 -13.52 14.89 18.76
CA LEU A 37 -13.39 15.68 17.54
C LEU A 37 -12.94 17.11 17.86
N GLY A 38 -13.50 17.75 18.90
CA GLY A 38 -13.07 19.08 19.34
C GLY A 38 -11.63 19.15 19.86
N ILE A 39 -11.08 18.03 20.34
CA ILE A 39 -9.68 17.95 20.80
C ILE A 39 -8.72 17.73 19.63
N TYR A 40 -9.07 16.82 18.69
CA TYR A 40 -8.15 16.36 17.67
C TYR A 40 -8.30 17.08 16.30
N GLN A 41 -9.43 17.72 16.05
CA GLN A 41 -9.62 18.52 14.84
C GLN A 41 -8.95 19.88 14.95
N SER A 42 -8.64 20.46 13.79
CA SER A 42 -8.13 21.83 13.71
C SER A 42 -9.12 22.84 14.30
N SER A 43 -8.62 23.81 15.06
CA SER A 43 -9.40 24.98 15.53
C SER A 43 -9.67 25.99 14.40
N SER A 44 -8.97 25.86 13.26
CA SER A 44 -9.10 26.73 12.08
C SER A 44 -9.48 25.91 10.85
N PRO A 45 -10.75 25.50 10.68
CA PRO A 45 -11.18 24.69 9.56
C PRO A 45 -11.02 25.45 8.24
N SER A 46 -10.56 24.76 7.20
CA SER A 46 -10.47 25.31 5.86
C SER A 46 -11.83 25.36 5.19
N TYR A 47 -12.38 26.55 4.98
CA TYR A 47 -13.63 26.73 4.24
C TYR A 47 -13.50 26.26 2.78
N VAL A 48 -12.31 26.32 2.19
CA VAL A 48 -12.07 25.77 0.85
C VAL A 48 -12.30 24.26 0.82
N PHE A 49 -11.79 23.54 1.83
CA PHE A 49 -12.02 22.07 1.93
C PHE A 49 -13.50 21.75 2.21
N MET A 50 -14.14 22.52 3.07
CA MET A 50 -15.57 22.35 3.35
C MET A 50 -16.41 22.58 2.10
N ALA A 51 -16.15 23.65 1.34
CA ALA A 51 -16.81 23.92 0.08
C ALA A 51 -16.53 22.83 -0.97
N GLY A 52 -15.32 22.26 -0.97
CA GLY A 52 -14.96 21.12 -1.82
C GLY A 52 -15.77 19.87 -1.50
N ILE A 53 -15.99 19.55 -0.22
CA ILE A 53 -16.86 18.45 0.21
C ILE A 53 -18.31 18.72 -0.22
N ASP A 54 -18.84 19.90 0.08
CA ASP A 54 -20.21 20.30 -0.27
C ASP A 54 -20.44 20.19 -1.78
N ARG A 55 -19.52 20.72 -2.58
CA ARG A 55 -19.59 20.63 -4.04
C ARG A 55 -19.53 19.19 -4.55
N CYS A 56 -18.70 18.35 -3.94
CA CYS A 56 -18.63 16.92 -4.25
C CYS A 56 -19.95 16.22 -3.98
N ILE A 57 -20.57 16.45 -2.82
CA ILE A 57 -21.87 15.85 -2.49
C ILE A 57 -22.95 16.35 -3.44
N GLY A 58 -23.00 17.65 -3.72
CA GLY A 58 -23.97 18.21 -4.68
C GLY A 58 -23.82 17.63 -6.11
N LEU A 59 -22.60 17.32 -6.55
CA LEU A 59 -22.36 16.63 -7.81
C LEU A 59 -22.95 15.20 -7.78
N LEU A 60 -22.70 14.47 -6.68
CA LEU A 60 -23.21 13.11 -6.54
C LEU A 60 -24.73 13.05 -6.43
N GLU A 61 -25.36 14.01 -5.77
CA GLU A 61 -26.83 14.12 -5.73
C GLU A 61 -27.44 14.34 -7.12
N GLN A 62 -26.77 15.13 -7.95
CA GLN A 62 -27.27 15.49 -9.28
C GLN A 62 -26.94 14.46 -10.36
N GLN A 63 -25.74 13.88 -10.34
CA GLN A 63 -25.19 13.07 -11.43
C GLN A 63 -24.61 11.73 -10.97
N GLY A 64 -24.71 11.39 -9.69
CA GLY A 64 -24.01 10.22 -9.11
C GLY A 64 -24.35 8.92 -9.82
N THR A 65 -25.63 8.67 -10.12
CA THR A 65 -26.04 7.45 -10.82
C THR A 65 -25.35 7.30 -12.17
N GLU A 66 -25.39 8.33 -13.01
CA GLU A 66 -24.75 8.30 -14.34
C GLU A 66 -23.23 8.15 -14.24
N LEU A 67 -22.58 8.88 -13.31
CA LEU A 67 -21.13 8.82 -13.09
C LEU A 67 -20.68 7.42 -12.66
N PHE A 68 -21.39 6.79 -11.72
CA PHE A 68 -21.05 5.44 -11.24
C PHE A 68 -21.37 4.37 -12.29
N GLU A 69 -22.48 4.44 -13.00
CA GLU A 69 -22.77 3.49 -14.07
C GLU A 69 -21.73 3.56 -15.19
N GLY A 70 -21.35 4.78 -15.60
CA GLY A 70 -20.30 4.98 -16.60
C GLY A 70 -18.94 4.50 -16.10
N PHE A 71 -18.61 4.69 -14.82
CA PHE A 71 -17.40 4.20 -14.22
C PHE A 71 -17.35 2.67 -14.20
N VAL A 72 -18.41 2.02 -13.73
CA VAL A 72 -18.51 0.55 -13.68
C VAL A 72 -18.30 -0.05 -15.07
N GLN A 73 -18.95 0.50 -16.09
CA GLN A 73 -18.79 0.02 -17.47
C GLN A 73 -17.33 0.16 -17.98
N ARG A 74 -16.67 1.27 -17.65
CA ARG A 74 -15.25 1.48 -18.03
C ARG A 74 -14.34 0.51 -17.30
N LEU A 75 -14.57 0.31 -16.01
CA LEU A 75 -13.81 -0.59 -15.15
C LEU A 75 -13.92 -2.04 -15.63
N GLU A 76 -15.13 -2.52 -15.92
CA GLU A 76 -15.36 -3.88 -16.43
C GLU A 76 -14.65 -4.12 -17.77
N ARG A 77 -14.69 -3.15 -18.66
CA ARG A 77 -13.94 -3.24 -19.93
C ARG A 77 -12.43 -3.34 -19.71
N LEU A 78 -11.89 -2.55 -18.78
CA LEU A 78 -10.47 -2.63 -18.41
C LEU A 78 -10.15 -4.01 -17.82
N ARG A 79 -10.92 -4.47 -16.83
CA ARG A 79 -10.69 -5.78 -16.20
C ARG A 79 -10.74 -6.92 -17.22
N THR A 80 -11.71 -6.88 -18.13
CA THR A 80 -11.80 -7.85 -19.23
C THR A 80 -10.57 -7.78 -20.14
N SER A 81 -10.03 -6.60 -20.44
CA SER A 81 -8.83 -6.48 -21.28
C SER A 81 -7.56 -6.99 -20.61
N LEU A 82 -7.56 -7.14 -19.29
CA LEU A 82 -6.44 -7.63 -18.49
C LEU A 82 -6.54 -9.13 -18.14
N SER A 83 -7.62 -9.82 -18.55
CA SER A 83 -7.80 -11.25 -18.25
C SER A 83 -6.80 -12.17 -18.96
N ASP A 84 -6.21 -11.71 -20.05
CA ASP A 84 -5.31 -12.50 -20.88
C ASP A 84 -3.81 -12.26 -20.58
N LEU A 85 -3.48 -11.52 -19.54
CA LEU A 85 -2.11 -11.32 -19.08
C LEU A 85 -1.47 -12.67 -18.72
N LYS A 86 -0.17 -12.83 -18.98
CA LYS A 86 0.55 -14.11 -18.87
C LYS A 86 1.67 -14.11 -17.84
N LYS A 87 2.23 -12.96 -17.57
CA LYS A 87 3.35 -12.74 -16.64
C LYS A 87 2.98 -11.78 -15.51
N LEU A 88 2.10 -10.86 -15.84
CA LEU A 88 1.38 -10.07 -14.85
C LEU A 88 0.01 -10.71 -14.63
N HIS A 89 -0.54 -10.59 -13.42
CA HIS A 89 -1.85 -11.15 -13.12
C HIS A 89 -2.72 -10.12 -12.41
N LEU A 90 -3.93 -9.88 -12.95
CA LEU A 90 -4.94 -9.06 -12.28
C LEU A 90 -5.66 -9.92 -11.24
N VAL A 91 -5.42 -9.65 -9.97
CA VAL A 91 -6.13 -10.29 -8.85
C VAL A 91 -7.62 -9.93 -8.93
N ASP A 92 -8.49 -10.93 -8.95
CA ASP A 92 -9.94 -10.75 -9.11
C ASP A 92 -10.77 -11.09 -7.85
N GLY A 93 -10.10 -11.57 -6.81
CA GLY A 93 -10.71 -11.93 -5.53
C GLY A 93 -11.23 -13.37 -5.47
N ASN A 94 -11.08 -14.14 -6.55
CA ASN A 94 -11.52 -15.55 -6.64
C ASN A 94 -10.36 -16.52 -6.79
N GLU A 95 -9.13 -16.08 -6.52
CA GLU A 95 -7.94 -16.93 -6.61
C GLU A 95 -8.02 -18.08 -5.60
N ASP A 96 -7.49 -19.24 -5.98
CA ASP A 96 -7.39 -20.40 -5.14
C ASP A 96 -6.65 -20.08 -3.81
N GLY A 97 -7.33 -20.29 -2.69
CA GLY A 97 -6.81 -20.01 -1.36
C GLY A 97 -7.13 -18.61 -0.80
N LEU A 98 -7.66 -17.69 -1.60
CA LEU A 98 -8.13 -16.39 -1.12
C LEU A 98 -9.53 -16.54 -0.51
N GLN A 99 -9.64 -16.48 0.81
CA GLN A 99 -10.92 -16.54 1.53
C GLN A 99 -11.44 -15.11 1.84
N ALA A 100 -11.55 -14.26 0.83
CA ALA A 100 -12.13 -12.94 1.01
C ALA A 100 -13.66 -13.03 1.07
N PHE A 101 -14.27 -12.35 2.04
CA PHE A 101 -15.72 -12.23 2.12
C PHE A 101 -16.28 -11.44 0.94
N ASP A 102 -15.57 -10.40 0.54
CA ASP A 102 -15.90 -9.53 -0.58
C ASP A 102 -14.65 -8.84 -1.10
N TYR A 103 -14.68 -8.35 -2.32
CA TYR A 103 -13.55 -7.75 -3.00
C TYR A 103 -13.96 -6.43 -3.68
N ASP A 104 -13.24 -5.34 -3.36
CA ASP A 104 -13.46 -4.03 -4.00
C ASP A 104 -12.86 -4.03 -5.41
N ARG A 105 -13.69 -4.26 -6.41
CA ARG A 105 -13.30 -4.32 -7.83
C ARG A 105 -12.71 -3.01 -8.37
N SER A 106 -12.92 -1.87 -7.69
CA SER A 106 -12.33 -0.58 -8.04
C SER A 106 -10.84 -0.49 -7.70
N LYS A 107 -10.33 -1.40 -6.87
CA LYS A 107 -8.90 -1.56 -6.59
C LYS A 107 -8.33 -2.61 -7.53
N LEU A 108 -7.43 -2.18 -8.41
CA LEU A 108 -6.76 -3.08 -9.35
C LEU A 108 -5.44 -3.50 -8.72
N VAL A 109 -5.37 -4.73 -8.24
CA VAL A 109 -4.14 -5.34 -7.73
C VAL A 109 -3.52 -6.14 -8.86
N ILE A 110 -2.33 -5.74 -9.30
CA ILE A 110 -1.57 -6.41 -10.37
C ILE A 110 -0.40 -7.15 -9.74
N SER A 111 -0.49 -8.46 -9.69
CA SER A 111 0.60 -9.33 -9.21
C SER A 111 1.74 -9.39 -10.22
N THR A 112 2.96 -9.40 -9.69
CA THR A 112 4.23 -9.51 -10.45
C THR A 112 4.96 -10.83 -10.18
N GLU A 113 4.37 -11.76 -9.43
CA GLU A 113 5.03 -12.99 -8.95
C GLU A 113 5.67 -13.82 -10.08
N GLU A 114 4.98 -13.94 -11.22
CA GLU A 114 5.48 -14.71 -12.39
C GLU A 114 6.27 -13.87 -13.37
N SER A 115 6.45 -12.58 -13.13
CA SER A 115 7.05 -11.63 -14.07
C SER A 115 8.56 -11.54 -13.98
N GLY A 116 9.15 -11.90 -12.84
CA GLY A 116 10.55 -11.64 -12.52
C GLY A 116 10.84 -10.18 -12.15
N MET A 117 9.79 -9.35 -11.98
CA MET A 117 9.88 -7.95 -11.53
C MET A 117 9.33 -7.83 -10.13
N THR A 118 9.77 -6.81 -9.39
CA THR A 118 9.07 -6.37 -8.17
C THR A 118 7.93 -5.42 -8.51
N GLY A 119 6.98 -5.25 -7.57
CA GLY A 119 5.96 -4.23 -7.70
C GLY A 119 6.56 -2.82 -7.83
N ALA A 120 7.63 -2.52 -7.09
CA ALA A 120 8.34 -1.23 -7.20
C ALA A 120 8.92 -1.00 -8.60
N GLN A 121 9.49 -2.04 -9.22
CA GLN A 121 9.98 -1.95 -10.61
C GLN A 121 8.85 -1.72 -11.60
N LEU A 122 7.72 -2.43 -11.45
CA LEU A 122 6.54 -2.22 -12.29
C LEU A 122 5.96 -0.82 -12.10
N SER A 123 5.81 -0.36 -10.84
CA SER A 123 5.35 1.00 -10.50
C SER A 123 6.21 2.08 -11.15
N ASN A 124 7.54 1.96 -11.03
CA ASN A 124 8.48 2.89 -11.64
C ASN A 124 8.40 2.88 -13.17
N LEU A 125 8.28 1.70 -13.79
CA LEU A 125 8.13 1.56 -15.24
C LEU A 125 6.85 2.22 -15.75
N LEU A 126 5.72 1.98 -15.06
CA LEU A 126 4.43 2.62 -15.36
C LEU A 126 4.51 4.13 -15.24
N ARG A 127 5.16 4.65 -14.21
CA ARG A 127 5.34 6.09 -13.98
C ARG A 127 6.20 6.74 -15.06
N ILE A 128 7.39 6.19 -15.32
CA ILE A 128 8.37 6.82 -16.22
C ILE A 128 7.98 6.68 -17.69
N ARG A 129 7.58 5.48 -18.12
CA ARG A 129 7.33 5.20 -19.54
C ARG A 129 5.91 5.54 -20.00
N TYR A 130 4.92 5.37 -19.08
CA TYR A 130 3.50 5.50 -19.43
C TYR A 130 2.80 6.66 -18.75
N HIS A 131 3.50 7.38 -17.84
CA HIS A 131 2.95 8.48 -17.03
C HIS A 131 1.69 8.05 -16.27
N LEU A 132 1.78 6.88 -15.61
CA LEU A 132 0.76 6.29 -14.78
C LEU A 132 1.30 6.13 -13.36
N GLU A 133 0.68 6.80 -12.41
CA GLU A 133 1.02 6.71 -10.99
C GLU A 133 0.15 5.66 -10.31
N MET A 134 0.78 4.74 -9.57
CA MET A 134 0.07 3.73 -8.79
C MET A 134 -0.17 4.24 -7.36
N GLU A 135 -1.20 3.76 -6.70
CA GLU A 135 -1.47 4.11 -5.30
C GLU A 135 -0.39 3.56 -4.37
N MET A 136 0.01 2.34 -4.61
CA MET A 136 1.06 1.69 -3.82
C MET A 136 1.71 0.56 -4.59
N ASP A 137 2.92 0.22 -4.17
CA ASP A 137 3.62 -0.97 -4.60
C ASP A 137 4.10 -1.80 -3.39
N ALA A 138 4.27 -3.08 -3.62
CA ALA A 138 4.73 -4.06 -2.67
C ALA A 138 5.74 -4.98 -3.39
N PRO A 139 6.45 -5.88 -2.69
CA PRO A 139 7.43 -6.76 -3.36
C PRO A 139 6.87 -7.52 -4.56
N GLN A 140 5.61 -7.93 -4.50
CA GLN A 140 5.01 -8.86 -5.48
C GLN A 140 3.80 -8.29 -6.22
N TYR A 141 3.41 -7.04 -5.97
CA TYR A 141 2.26 -6.44 -6.65
C TYR A 141 2.31 -4.92 -6.67
N VAL A 142 1.50 -4.32 -7.52
CA VAL A 142 1.11 -2.91 -7.47
C VAL A 142 -0.39 -2.78 -7.34
N THR A 143 -0.85 -1.69 -6.73
CA THR A 143 -2.28 -1.38 -6.62
C THR A 143 -2.60 -0.05 -7.28
N ALA A 144 -3.59 -0.05 -8.15
CA ALA A 144 -4.20 1.17 -8.67
C ALA A 144 -5.57 1.39 -8.01
N ILE A 145 -5.83 2.62 -7.57
CA ILE A 145 -7.18 3.08 -7.19
C ILE A 145 -7.83 3.69 -8.43
N THR A 146 -9.00 3.17 -8.80
CA THR A 146 -9.80 3.75 -9.87
C THR A 146 -11.06 4.41 -9.32
N THR A 147 -11.54 5.45 -9.98
CA THR A 147 -12.60 6.31 -9.49
C THR A 147 -13.54 6.78 -10.60
N ILE A 148 -14.64 7.43 -10.21
CA ILE A 148 -15.55 8.07 -11.17
C ILE A 148 -14.87 9.19 -11.97
N GLY A 149 -13.75 9.74 -11.48
CA GLY A 149 -12.95 10.76 -12.15
C GLY A 149 -12.03 10.23 -13.24
N ASP A 150 -11.83 8.91 -13.31
CA ASP A 150 -10.97 8.33 -14.34
C ASP A 150 -11.63 8.36 -15.72
N THR A 151 -10.88 8.91 -16.68
CA THR A 151 -11.37 9.00 -18.06
C THR A 151 -11.26 7.66 -18.78
N LYS A 152 -12.03 7.52 -19.86
CA LYS A 152 -11.93 6.35 -20.77
C LYS A 152 -10.51 6.19 -21.32
N GLU A 153 -9.87 7.30 -21.68
CA GLU A 153 -8.53 7.37 -22.22
C GLU A 153 -7.48 6.97 -21.18
N GLY A 154 -7.64 7.41 -19.92
CA GLY A 154 -6.76 7.06 -18.80
C GLY A 154 -6.77 5.56 -18.52
N LEU A 155 -7.96 4.97 -18.36
CA LEU A 155 -8.11 3.53 -18.13
C LEU A 155 -7.63 2.71 -19.33
N ALA A 156 -7.90 3.15 -20.57
CA ALA A 156 -7.39 2.47 -21.78
C ALA A 156 -5.86 2.54 -21.85
N ARG A 157 -5.24 3.65 -21.40
CA ARG A 157 -3.77 3.76 -21.33
C ARG A 157 -3.18 2.77 -20.33
N LEU A 158 -3.80 2.62 -19.16
CA LEU A 158 -3.38 1.62 -18.18
C LEU A 158 -3.47 0.19 -18.76
N GLY A 159 -4.59 -0.15 -19.39
CA GLY A 159 -4.76 -1.46 -20.03
C GLY A 159 -3.69 -1.73 -21.09
N ARG A 160 -3.42 -0.76 -21.99
CA ARG A 160 -2.35 -0.90 -22.99
C ARG A 160 -0.97 -1.04 -22.35
N ALA A 161 -0.63 -0.22 -21.37
CA ALA A 161 0.66 -0.27 -20.69
C ALA A 161 0.92 -1.64 -20.08
N LEU A 162 -0.03 -2.19 -19.34
CA LEU A 162 0.09 -3.51 -18.72
C LEU A 162 0.21 -4.63 -19.77
N SER A 163 -0.58 -4.56 -20.86
CA SER A 163 -0.51 -5.54 -21.94
C SER A 163 0.81 -5.49 -22.70
N GLU A 164 1.36 -4.30 -22.96
CA GLU A 164 2.67 -4.13 -23.61
C GLU A 164 3.81 -4.67 -22.75
N ILE A 165 3.81 -4.34 -21.45
CA ILE A 165 4.80 -4.85 -20.48
C ILE A 165 4.72 -6.37 -20.41
N ASP A 166 3.53 -6.95 -20.27
CA ASP A 166 3.32 -8.39 -20.22
C ASP A 166 3.83 -9.11 -21.47
N ALA A 167 3.58 -8.54 -22.65
CA ALA A 167 4.08 -9.07 -23.91
C ALA A 167 5.62 -9.03 -23.99
N GLU A 168 6.26 -7.94 -23.56
CA GLU A 168 7.71 -7.81 -23.48
C GLU A 168 8.32 -8.87 -22.54
N LEU A 169 7.74 -9.05 -21.35
CA LEU A 169 8.16 -10.07 -20.38
C LEU A 169 8.03 -11.48 -20.94
N THR A 170 6.92 -11.75 -21.63
CA THR A 170 6.65 -13.06 -22.28
C THR A 170 7.66 -13.37 -23.39
N GLN A 171 8.03 -12.39 -24.20
CA GLN A 171 9.02 -12.55 -25.28
C GLN A 171 10.43 -12.75 -24.74
N ASN A 172 10.82 -11.98 -23.72
CA ASN A 172 12.12 -12.11 -23.07
C ASN A 172 12.29 -13.51 -22.44
N HIS A 173 11.23 -14.06 -21.87
CA HIS A 173 11.24 -15.41 -21.30
C HIS A 173 11.37 -16.51 -22.36
N LYS A 174 10.84 -16.32 -23.56
CA LYS A 174 11.03 -17.24 -24.71
C LYS A 174 12.44 -17.17 -25.26
N ASN A 175 13.01 -15.97 -25.37
CA ASN A 175 14.37 -15.77 -25.91
C ASN A 175 15.44 -16.24 -24.91
N SER A 176 15.23 -16.12 -23.58
CA SER A 176 16.15 -16.62 -22.56
C SER A 176 16.22 -18.15 -22.52
N ARG A 177 15.22 -18.87 -22.99
CA ARG A 177 15.26 -20.34 -23.21
C ARG A 177 16.01 -20.73 -24.46
N LEU A 178 16.17 -19.82 -25.44
CA LEU A 178 16.87 -20.06 -26.69
C LEU A 178 18.30 -19.49 -26.72
N ASP A 179 18.61 -18.47 -25.93
CA ASP A 179 19.89 -17.79 -25.88
C ASP A 179 20.31 -17.44 -24.45
N GLN A 180 21.08 -18.32 -23.81
CA GLN A 180 21.69 -18.05 -22.50
C GLN A 180 22.77 -16.95 -22.54
N LYS A 181 22.94 -16.21 -23.64
CA LYS A 181 24.06 -15.26 -23.84
C LYS A 181 23.70 -13.80 -24.12
N LYS A 182 22.43 -13.40 -24.29
CA LYS A 182 22.11 -12.01 -24.65
C LYS A 182 20.78 -11.55 -24.06
N ASN A 183 20.65 -11.34 -22.77
CA ASN A 183 19.57 -10.52 -22.23
C ASN A 183 20.12 -9.57 -21.18
N ARG A 184 20.17 -8.31 -21.56
CA ARG A 184 20.58 -7.19 -20.72
C ARG A 184 19.36 -6.35 -20.37
N PHE A 185 18.65 -6.70 -19.28
CA PHE A 185 18.44 -5.68 -18.27
C PHE A 185 19.81 -5.43 -17.62
N PRO A 186 20.18 -4.18 -17.28
CA PRO A 186 21.42 -3.93 -16.55
C PRO A 186 21.47 -4.89 -15.37
N GLU A 187 22.64 -5.50 -15.12
CA GLU A 187 22.84 -6.48 -14.03
C GLU A 187 22.45 -5.89 -12.65
N GLU A 188 22.47 -4.57 -12.52
CA GLU A 188 22.07 -3.78 -11.37
C GLU A 188 20.55 -3.80 -11.08
N GLU A 189 19.71 -4.19 -12.05
CA GLU A 189 18.26 -4.28 -11.90
C GLU A 189 17.72 -5.72 -11.74
N ARG A 190 18.58 -6.73 -11.79
CA ARG A 190 18.20 -8.11 -11.53
C ARG A 190 18.15 -8.37 -10.05
N MET A 191 16.96 -8.67 -9.54
CA MET A 191 16.84 -9.29 -8.22
C MET A 191 17.69 -10.57 -8.18
N PRO A 192 18.48 -10.77 -7.11
CA PRO A 192 19.02 -12.09 -6.83
C PRO A 192 17.84 -13.08 -6.69
N GLU A 193 17.98 -14.26 -7.21
CA GLU A 193 17.02 -15.38 -7.24
C GLU A 193 16.54 -15.86 -5.85
N LYS A 194 16.83 -15.10 -4.81
CA LYS A 194 16.48 -15.39 -3.41
C LYS A 194 15.25 -14.58 -2.98
N THR A 195 14.12 -15.27 -2.98
CA THR A 195 12.91 -15.05 -2.16
C THR A 195 12.71 -13.62 -1.65
N SER A 196 11.70 -12.95 -2.21
CA SER A 196 11.09 -11.77 -1.60
C SER A 196 10.84 -12.07 -0.11
N PRO A 197 11.07 -11.12 0.81
CA PRO A 197 10.69 -11.33 2.19
C PRO A 197 9.21 -11.66 2.20
N ASP A 198 8.87 -12.78 2.79
CA ASP A 198 7.47 -13.14 2.98
C ASP A 198 6.91 -12.18 4.03
N LEU A 199 6.17 -11.18 3.56
CA LEU A 199 5.53 -10.19 4.43
C LEU A 199 4.60 -10.86 5.45
N ALA A 200 4.02 -12.01 5.11
CA ALA A 200 3.21 -12.79 6.05
C ALA A 200 4.07 -13.35 7.18
N VAL A 201 5.31 -13.75 6.90
CA VAL A 201 6.27 -14.19 7.92
C VAL A 201 6.73 -13.02 8.79
N LEU A 202 7.01 -11.85 8.17
CA LEU A 202 7.33 -10.63 8.93
C LEU A 202 6.20 -10.22 9.89
N MET A 203 4.94 -10.42 9.50
CA MET A 203 3.78 -10.08 10.30
C MET A 203 3.40 -11.18 11.30
N ALA A 204 3.81 -12.42 11.07
CA ALA A 204 3.48 -13.56 11.95
C ALA A 204 4.40 -13.66 13.19
N ASP A 205 5.62 -13.13 13.10
CA ASP A 205 6.61 -13.11 14.19
C ASP A 205 6.49 -11.84 15.05
N GLY A 206 5.27 -11.46 15.47
CA GLY A 206 5.05 -10.32 16.37
C GLY A 206 5.91 -10.42 17.63
N GLY A 207 6.44 -9.29 18.09
CA GLY A 207 7.27 -9.21 19.28
C GLY A 207 6.46 -9.56 20.55
N GLU A 208 7.14 -10.15 21.55
CA GLU A 208 6.58 -10.29 22.90
C GLU A 208 6.43 -8.92 23.55
N GLU A 209 5.25 -8.53 23.99
CA GLU A 209 5.04 -7.32 24.76
C GLU A 209 5.74 -7.41 26.11
N VAL A 210 6.78 -6.59 26.33
CA VAL A 210 7.54 -6.48 27.58
C VAL A 210 7.10 -5.26 28.37
N LEU A 211 6.81 -4.17 27.66
CA LEU A 211 6.30 -2.91 28.19
C LEU A 211 5.09 -2.49 27.34
N SER A 212 4.14 -1.81 27.94
CA SER A 212 3.13 -1.10 27.14
C SER A 212 3.79 0.02 26.33
N ILE A 213 3.18 0.42 25.22
CA ILE A 213 3.67 1.54 24.38
C ILE A 213 3.91 2.79 25.23
N ALA A 214 2.98 3.11 26.14
CA ALA A 214 3.12 4.28 27.01
C ALA A 214 4.35 4.19 27.93
N GLN A 215 4.62 3.02 28.51
CA GLN A 215 5.82 2.80 29.34
C GLN A 215 7.10 2.89 28.50
N ALA A 216 7.09 2.36 27.28
CA ALA A 216 8.23 2.43 26.38
C ALA A 216 8.51 3.86 25.89
N GLU A 217 7.45 4.69 25.72
CA GLU A 217 7.64 6.10 25.36
C GLU A 217 8.28 6.92 26.48
N ASP A 218 7.98 6.62 27.74
CA ASP A 218 8.54 7.29 28.91
C ASP A 218 9.92 6.74 29.35
N ALA A 219 10.35 5.59 28.81
CA ALA A 219 11.61 4.95 29.16
C ALA A 219 12.82 5.59 28.45
N GLY A 220 14.00 5.47 29.08
CA GLY A 220 15.27 5.82 28.46
C GLY A 220 15.53 4.97 27.21
N LYS A 221 15.98 5.60 26.13
CA LYS A 221 16.23 4.96 24.85
C LYS A 221 17.70 5.12 24.44
N ARG A 222 18.29 4.09 23.84
CA ARG A 222 19.61 4.15 23.21
C ARG A 222 19.54 3.64 21.78
N THR A 223 20.41 4.16 20.93
CA THR A 223 20.48 3.75 19.52
C THR A 223 21.49 2.60 19.38
N VAL A 224 21.09 1.55 18.66
CA VAL A 224 21.96 0.42 18.31
C VAL A 224 21.89 0.18 16.80
N ARG A 225 22.83 -0.59 16.27
CA ARG A 225 22.73 -1.07 14.87
C ARG A 225 21.54 -2.03 14.75
N LEU A 226 20.84 -1.99 13.61
CA LEU A 226 19.69 -2.85 13.39
C LEU A 226 20.05 -4.34 13.54
N GLU A 227 21.20 -4.76 13.01
CA GLU A 227 21.66 -6.14 13.06
C GLU A 227 21.93 -6.64 14.50
N GLU A 228 22.21 -5.72 15.43
CA GLU A 228 22.52 -6.02 16.83
C GLU A 228 21.28 -5.94 17.73
N SER A 229 20.12 -5.60 17.19
CA SER A 229 18.92 -5.30 17.99
C SER A 229 18.14 -6.55 18.43
N GLY A 230 18.38 -7.71 17.83
CA GLY A 230 17.66 -8.94 18.13
C GLY A 230 17.68 -9.35 19.60
N GLY A 231 16.50 -9.50 20.21
CA GLY A 231 16.34 -9.83 21.63
C GLY A 231 16.26 -8.62 22.56
N LEU A 232 16.59 -7.41 22.10
CA LEU A 232 16.40 -6.16 22.84
C LEU A 232 14.90 -5.72 22.79
N VAL A 233 14.53 -4.75 23.61
CA VAL A 233 13.17 -4.20 23.63
C VAL A 233 13.13 -2.94 22.77
N SER A 234 12.22 -2.88 21.81
CA SER A 234 12.11 -1.74 20.90
C SER A 234 11.68 -0.47 21.61
N GLY A 235 12.29 0.64 21.26
CA GLY A 235 11.92 1.99 21.67
C GLY A 235 11.11 2.75 20.61
N GLU A 236 10.86 2.16 19.44
CA GLU A 236 10.16 2.82 18.33
C GLU A 236 9.36 1.84 17.48
N PHE A 237 8.46 2.37 16.67
CA PHE A 237 7.74 1.59 15.67
C PHE A 237 8.65 1.26 14.48
N VAL A 238 8.44 0.09 13.87
CA VAL A 238 9.02 -0.26 12.56
C VAL A 238 7.93 -0.81 11.67
N TYR A 239 7.70 -0.19 10.53
CA TYR A 239 6.70 -0.60 9.55
C TYR A 239 7.13 -0.25 8.13
N LEU A 240 6.48 -0.88 7.16
CA LEU A 240 6.52 -0.46 5.75
C LEU A 240 5.24 0.34 5.45
N TYR A 241 5.36 1.40 4.69
CA TYR A 241 4.20 2.14 4.20
C TYR A 241 4.23 2.27 2.69
N PRO A 242 3.13 1.94 2.02
CA PRO A 242 1.88 1.31 2.49
C PRO A 242 2.06 -0.17 2.92
N PRO A 243 1.19 -0.75 3.76
CA PRO A 243 -0.06 -0.20 4.34
C PRO A 243 0.13 0.49 5.71
N GLY A 244 1.32 0.50 6.30
CA GLY A 244 1.60 1.11 7.60
C GLY A 244 1.26 0.21 8.79
N ILE A 245 1.22 -1.10 8.59
CA ILE A 245 1.04 -2.08 9.67
C ILE A 245 2.41 -2.31 10.33
N PRO A 246 2.54 -2.06 11.65
CA PRO A 246 3.79 -2.28 12.35
C PRO A 246 4.21 -3.75 12.38
N PHE A 247 5.47 -4.01 12.06
CA PHE A 247 6.14 -5.29 12.36
C PHE A 247 6.62 -5.32 13.79
N LEU A 248 6.85 -4.13 14.38
CA LEU A 248 7.37 -3.95 15.71
C LEU A 248 6.80 -2.65 16.30
N ALA A 249 6.34 -2.73 17.54
CA ALA A 249 5.89 -1.58 18.32
C ALA A 249 6.85 -1.26 19.48
N PRO A 250 6.86 -0.02 19.99
CA PRO A 250 7.59 0.30 21.21
C PRO A 250 7.15 -0.58 22.38
N GLY A 251 8.12 -1.11 23.12
CA GLY A 251 7.86 -2.02 24.24
C GLY A 251 7.87 -3.50 23.89
N GLU A 252 7.90 -3.85 22.62
CA GLU A 252 8.01 -5.25 22.17
C GLU A 252 9.46 -5.72 22.14
N ARG A 253 9.69 -6.99 22.50
CA ARG A 253 10.97 -7.65 22.32
C ARG A 253 11.18 -7.96 20.85
N ILE A 254 12.27 -7.47 20.29
CA ILE A 254 12.64 -7.64 18.88
C ILE A 254 12.93 -9.12 18.62
N PRO A 255 12.17 -9.82 17.76
CA PRO A 255 12.46 -11.21 17.37
C PRO A 255 13.86 -11.31 16.77
N LYS A 256 14.61 -12.37 17.13
CA LYS A 256 16.01 -12.51 16.68
C LYS A 256 16.21 -12.52 15.17
N ARG A 257 15.20 -12.95 14.41
CA ARG A 257 15.24 -13.00 12.94
C ARG A 257 14.79 -11.69 12.27
N LEU A 258 14.09 -10.83 13.00
CA LEU A 258 13.51 -9.61 12.44
C LEU A 258 14.56 -8.64 11.87
N PRO A 259 15.71 -8.39 12.53
CA PRO A 259 16.75 -7.50 12.00
C PRO A 259 17.26 -7.92 10.60
N GLU A 260 17.49 -9.21 10.37
CA GLU A 260 17.91 -9.73 9.07
C GLU A 260 16.83 -9.53 7.99
N GLN A 261 15.55 -9.75 8.35
CA GLN A 261 14.42 -9.55 7.45
C GLN A 261 14.24 -8.06 7.09
N LEU A 262 14.38 -7.16 8.05
CA LEU A 262 14.32 -5.72 7.82
C LEU A 262 15.50 -5.22 6.97
N ALA A 263 16.69 -5.72 7.19
CA ALA A 263 17.85 -5.45 6.33
C ALA A 263 17.58 -5.91 4.89
N ARG A 264 16.95 -7.07 4.73
CA ARG A 264 16.53 -7.57 3.41
C ARG A 264 15.48 -6.68 2.73
N CYS A 265 14.51 -6.14 3.48
CA CYS A 265 13.56 -5.17 2.93
C CYS A 265 14.28 -3.94 2.35
N ARG A 266 15.30 -3.42 3.06
CA ARG A 266 16.11 -2.29 2.59
C ARG A 266 16.89 -2.62 1.29
N GLU A 267 17.53 -3.78 1.23
CA GLU A 267 18.23 -4.25 0.01
C GLU A 267 17.30 -4.33 -1.21
N LEU A 268 16.00 -4.58 -0.99
CA LEU A 268 14.97 -4.59 -2.02
C LEU A 268 14.41 -3.20 -2.34
N GLY A 269 14.96 -2.14 -1.74
CA GLY A 269 14.52 -0.77 -1.95
C GLY A 269 13.24 -0.38 -1.19
N LEU A 270 12.76 -1.24 -0.27
CA LEU A 270 11.60 -0.92 0.57
C LEU A 270 12.03 0.02 1.70
N GLN A 271 11.27 1.10 1.90
CA GLN A 271 11.58 2.09 2.92
C GLN A 271 10.97 1.70 4.27
N LEU A 272 11.81 1.41 5.24
CA LEU A 272 11.39 1.25 6.63
C LEU A 272 11.00 2.61 7.20
N GLN A 273 9.87 2.65 7.90
CA GLN A 273 9.32 3.85 8.51
C GLN A 273 9.06 3.64 10.01
N GLY A 274 8.83 4.75 10.72
CA GLY A 274 8.62 4.75 12.18
C GLY A 274 9.91 4.82 12.99
N MET A 275 11.06 4.67 12.34
CA MET A 275 12.38 4.74 12.95
C MET A 275 12.92 6.17 12.97
N ALA A 276 13.65 6.53 14.01
CA ALA A 276 14.36 7.83 14.07
C ALA A 276 15.47 7.92 13.03
N ASP A 277 16.10 6.81 12.69
CA ASP A 277 17.06 6.72 11.60
C ASP A 277 16.36 6.40 10.27
N TYR A 278 16.17 7.38 9.42
CA TYR A 278 15.55 7.23 8.10
C TYR A 278 16.31 6.34 7.12
N THR A 279 17.60 6.02 7.41
CA THR A 279 18.35 5.07 6.60
C THR A 279 17.99 3.62 6.94
N GLY A 280 17.35 3.40 8.09
CA GLY A 280 16.98 2.08 8.62
C GLY A 280 18.19 1.24 9.05
N GLU A 281 19.36 1.85 9.23
CA GLU A 281 20.59 1.14 9.69
C GLU A 281 20.64 1.01 11.22
N LYS A 282 19.95 1.90 11.92
CA LYS A 282 19.95 1.98 13.37
C LYS A 282 18.53 2.00 13.89
N ILE A 283 18.33 1.46 15.09
CA ILE A 283 17.04 1.42 15.79
C ILE A 283 17.22 1.87 17.23
N GLN A 284 16.22 2.56 17.76
CA GLN A 284 16.17 2.87 19.18
C GLN A 284 15.62 1.68 19.97
N VAL A 285 16.30 1.34 21.05
CA VAL A 285 15.91 0.30 21.99
C VAL A 285 15.85 0.87 23.39
N ILE A 286 15.03 0.26 24.25
CA ILE A 286 14.92 0.66 25.67
C ILE A 286 16.24 0.38 26.36
N GLU A 287 16.72 1.33 27.19
CA GLU A 287 17.83 1.13 28.09
C GLU A 287 17.44 0.13 29.19
N SER A 288 18.28 -0.90 29.37
CA SER A 288 18.08 -1.96 30.39
C SER A 288 18.55 -1.53 31.76
#